data_fc7056c4a3b43cf30776eee9d5574d7b
#
_entry.id   fc7056c4a3b43cf30776eee9d5574d7b
#
_cell.length_a   1.000
_cell.length_b   1.000
_cell.length_c   1.000
_cell.angle_alpha   90.00
_cell.angle_beta   90.00
_cell.angle_gamma   90.00
#
_symmetry.space_group_name_H-M   'P 1'
#
loop_
_entity.id
_entity.type
_entity.pdbx_description
1 polymer ?
#
loop_
_entity_poly.entity_id
_entity_poly.type
_entity_poly.pdbx_seq_one_letter_code
_entity_poly.pdbx_strand_id
1 'polypeptide(L)'
;MQIDIVTLFPEMFPGPLGESIIGRAAERNLAEIRAVDLRKYTHDARGTVDDRPYGGGPGMLMKVEPLVEAVEDLRRPETVVILTSPRGERFTESIARELAQREHLLIVAGHYEGVDERAIELIAAREMSLGDFVLTSGNLAAMVMADAVIRLLPGVLGDDASSVEESHSAGLLEYPQYTRPSEFRGRKVPEVLLSGDHGRIERWRRLQAERLTRERRPDLWETYLQTTETELK
;
A
#
# COMPACT_ATOMS: atom_id res chain seq x y z
N MET A 1 -5.61 -3.24 14.38
CA MET A 1 -4.41 -3.63 13.62
C MET A 1 -3.20 -2.87 14.13
N GLN A 2 -2.02 -3.47 14.17
CA GLN A 2 -0.75 -2.78 14.46
C GLN A 2 0.18 -2.85 13.26
N ILE A 3 0.88 -1.75 12.94
CA ILE A 3 1.89 -1.67 11.89
C ILE A 3 3.17 -1.10 12.48
N ASP A 4 4.21 -1.91 12.56
CA ASP A 4 5.55 -1.47 12.94
C ASP A 4 6.38 -1.24 11.69
N ILE A 5 7.05 -0.10 11.59
CA ILE A 5 7.87 0.26 10.44
C ILE A 5 9.31 0.45 10.91
N VAL A 6 10.16 -0.51 10.60
CA VAL A 6 11.60 -0.43 10.86
C VAL A 6 12.25 0.47 9.81
N THR A 7 12.91 1.52 10.26
CA THR A 7 13.44 2.58 9.39
C THR A 7 14.70 3.25 9.97
N LEU A 8 15.46 3.93 9.14
CA LEU A 8 16.57 4.82 9.57
C LEU A 8 16.11 6.26 9.88
N PHE A 9 14.86 6.60 9.51
CA PHE A 9 14.33 7.97 9.59
C PHE A 9 12.91 7.99 10.18
N PRO A 10 12.73 7.64 11.46
CA PRO A 10 11.41 7.58 12.09
C PRO A 10 10.63 8.89 12.01
N GLU A 11 11.32 10.03 12.02
CA GLU A 11 10.71 11.36 11.94
C GLU A 11 10.01 11.67 10.61
N MET A 12 10.20 10.84 9.58
CA MET A 12 9.48 11.00 8.30
C MET A 12 8.00 10.59 8.38
N PHE A 13 7.61 9.78 9.35
CA PHE A 13 6.30 9.11 9.38
C PHE A 13 5.17 9.91 10.08
N PRO A 14 5.42 10.65 11.17
CA PRO A 14 4.33 11.28 11.95
C PRO A 14 3.46 12.25 11.15
N GLY A 15 4.04 13.01 10.19
CA GLY A 15 3.29 13.95 9.37
C GLY A 15 2.25 13.24 8.48
N PRO A 16 2.68 12.47 7.46
CA PRO A 16 1.76 11.82 6.53
C PRO A 16 0.80 10.82 7.18
N LEU A 17 1.24 10.08 8.19
CA LEU A 17 0.44 9.04 8.85
C LEU A 17 -0.31 9.53 10.09
N GLY A 18 -0.06 10.76 10.55
CA GLY A 18 -0.75 11.37 11.69
C GLY A 18 -1.94 12.26 11.33
N GLU A 19 -2.22 12.44 10.04
CA GLU A 19 -3.23 13.39 9.57
C GLU A 19 -4.41 12.69 8.86
N SER A 20 -5.50 13.47 8.64
CA SER A 20 -6.66 13.07 7.83
C SER A 20 -7.32 11.75 8.30
N ILE A 21 -7.57 10.83 7.37
CA ILE A 21 -8.25 9.54 7.62
C ILE A 21 -7.37 8.63 8.48
N ILE A 22 -6.08 8.54 8.19
CA ILE A 22 -5.14 7.67 8.91
C ILE A 22 -4.96 8.15 10.35
N GLY A 23 -4.77 9.47 10.58
CA GLY A 23 -4.69 10.04 11.92
C GLY A 23 -5.95 9.77 12.75
N ARG A 24 -7.14 9.92 12.15
CA ARG A 24 -8.42 9.58 12.81
C ARG A 24 -8.56 8.09 13.12
N ALA A 25 -8.04 7.21 12.28
CA ALA A 25 -8.02 5.77 12.56
C ALA A 25 -7.17 5.46 13.80
N ALA A 26 -6.01 6.13 13.94
CA ALA A 26 -5.15 6.02 15.11
C ALA A 26 -5.83 6.58 16.38
N GLU A 27 -6.41 7.78 16.33
CA GLU A 27 -7.18 8.38 17.43
C GLU A 27 -8.33 7.48 17.93
N ARG A 28 -8.97 6.75 17.01
CA ARG A 28 -10.06 5.82 17.31
C ARG A 28 -9.58 4.41 17.68
N ASN A 29 -8.26 4.19 17.80
CA ASN A 29 -7.64 2.89 18.08
C ASN A 29 -8.00 1.78 17.09
N LEU A 30 -8.31 2.12 15.83
CA LEU A 30 -8.55 1.16 14.76
C LEU A 30 -7.23 0.66 14.15
N ALA A 31 -6.20 1.52 14.13
CA ALA A 31 -4.85 1.20 13.75
C ALA A 31 -3.84 1.86 14.69
N GLU A 32 -2.75 1.18 14.98
CA GLU A 32 -1.57 1.74 15.66
C GLU A 32 -0.38 1.66 14.70
N ILE A 33 0.31 2.78 14.48
CA ILE A 33 1.48 2.84 13.60
C ILE A 33 2.67 3.30 14.43
N ARG A 34 3.76 2.52 14.42
CA ARG A 34 4.99 2.85 15.12
C ARG A 34 6.16 2.84 14.17
N ALA A 35 6.86 3.95 14.04
CA ALA A 35 8.16 4.02 13.38
C ALA A 35 9.27 3.65 14.37
N VAL A 36 10.01 2.59 14.06
CA VAL A 36 11.07 2.03 14.90
C VAL A 36 12.43 2.34 14.29
N ASP A 37 13.28 3.04 15.02
CA ASP A 37 14.64 3.35 14.55
C ASP A 37 15.52 2.10 14.60
N LEU A 38 15.99 1.67 13.43
CA LEU A 38 16.89 0.51 13.28
C LEU A 38 18.20 0.68 14.05
N ARG A 39 18.67 1.92 14.26
CA ARG A 39 19.90 2.18 15.01
C ARG A 39 19.86 1.72 16.47
N LYS A 40 18.69 1.52 17.03
CA LYS A 40 18.51 0.99 18.39
C LYS A 40 18.98 -0.48 18.52
N TYR A 41 19.13 -1.18 17.40
CA TYR A 41 19.55 -2.58 17.31
C TYR A 41 21.04 -2.73 16.89
N THR A 42 21.80 -1.66 16.92
CA THR A 42 23.24 -1.71 16.68
C THR A 42 24.02 -1.84 17.99
N HIS A 43 25.16 -2.53 17.94
CA HIS A 43 26.00 -2.78 19.13
C HIS A 43 27.19 -1.82 19.22
N ASP A 44 27.38 -0.95 18.24
CA ASP A 44 28.44 0.05 18.24
C ASP A 44 27.92 1.44 18.65
N ALA A 45 28.79 2.25 19.24
CA ALA A 45 28.46 3.59 19.74
C ALA A 45 28.05 4.58 18.61
N ARG A 46 28.31 4.24 17.36
CA ARG A 46 27.99 5.09 16.19
C ARG A 46 26.63 4.78 15.59
N GLY A 47 26.00 3.65 15.97
CA GLY A 47 24.75 3.21 15.38
C GLY A 47 24.89 2.81 13.91
N THR A 48 25.98 2.05 13.57
CA THR A 48 26.31 1.70 12.18
C THR A 48 25.40 0.61 11.65
N VAL A 49 24.57 0.96 10.67
CA VAL A 49 23.52 0.08 10.09
C VAL A 49 23.84 -0.39 8.67
N ASP A 50 24.95 0.05 8.09
CA ASP A 50 25.34 -0.22 6.71
C ASP A 50 26.83 -0.58 6.59
N ASP A 51 27.18 -1.27 5.51
CA ASP A 51 28.56 -1.63 5.17
C ASP A 51 28.69 -1.79 3.64
N ARG A 52 29.95 -1.89 3.18
CA ARG A 52 30.25 -2.06 1.76
C ARG A 52 29.85 -3.46 1.27
N PRO A 53 29.30 -3.56 0.04
CA PRO A 53 28.97 -4.87 -0.52
C PRO A 53 30.21 -5.73 -0.78
N TYR A 54 30.12 -7.01 -0.48
CA TYR A 54 31.10 -7.99 -0.94
C TYR A 54 31.13 -8.02 -2.47
N GLY A 55 32.29 -8.19 -3.05
CA GLY A 55 32.48 -8.14 -4.50
C GLY A 55 32.68 -6.72 -5.04
N GLY A 56 32.56 -5.68 -4.21
CA GLY A 56 32.69 -4.27 -4.61
C GLY A 56 31.40 -3.75 -5.25
N GLY A 57 31.47 -2.53 -5.73
CA GLY A 57 30.34 -1.81 -6.32
C GLY A 57 30.13 -0.46 -5.66
N PRO A 58 29.24 0.40 -6.21
CA PRO A 58 28.88 1.67 -5.62
C PRO A 58 27.96 1.46 -4.40
N GLY A 59 27.96 2.46 -3.48
CA GLY A 59 27.03 2.53 -2.37
C GLY A 59 27.31 1.56 -1.23
N MET A 60 26.29 1.34 -0.42
CA MET A 60 26.32 0.57 0.83
C MET A 60 25.12 -0.38 0.88
N LEU A 61 25.16 -1.40 1.72
CA LEU A 61 24.04 -2.29 2.02
C LEU A 61 23.65 -2.18 3.49
N MET A 62 22.38 -2.32 3.79
CA MET A 62 21.91 -2.48 5.16
C MET A 62 22.43 -3.81 5.73
N LYS A 63 23.00 -3.75 6.94
CA LYS A 63 23.63 -4.89 7.63
C LYS A 63 22.63 -5.93 8.09
N VAL A 64 23.09 -7.17 8.18
CA VAL A 64 22.30 -8.33 8.63
C VAL A 64 21.83 -8.17 10.07
N GLU A 65 22.80 -7.94 10.99
CA GLU A 65 22.59 -8.06 12.43
C GLU A 65 21.48 -7.10 12.93
N PRO A 66 21.53 -5.77 12.70
CA PRO A 66 20.51 -4.90 13.24
C PRO A 66 19.11 -5.19 12.67
N LEU A 67 19.03 -5.62 11.39
CA LEU A 67 17.74 -5.95 10.78
C LEU A 67 17.12 -7.21 11.36
N VAL A 68 17.90 -8.26 11.51
CA VAL A 68 17.41 -9.53 12.06
C VAL A 68 16.97 -9.31 13.51
N GLU A 69 17.80 -8.66 14.33
CA GLU A 69 17.48 -8.38 15.73
C GLU A 69 16.22 -7.50 15.88
N ALA A 70 16.06 -6.46 15.04
CA ALA A 70 14.87 -5.64 15.07
C ALA A 70 13.60 -6.43 14.73
N VAL A 71 13.68 -7.29 13.72
CA VAL A 71 12.53 -8.11 13.33
C VAL A 71 12.21 -9.17 14.36
N GLU A 72 13.22 -9.83 14.95
CA GLU A 72 13.04 -10.83 16.00
C GLU A 72 12.41 -10.24 17.27
N ASP A 73 12.83 -9.03 17.66
CA ASP A 73 12.28 -8.32 18.84
C ASP A 73 10.81 -7.89 18.63
N LEU A 74 10.46 -7.43 17.43
CA LEU A 74 9.14 -6.88 17.12
C LEU A 74 8.13 -7.94 16.65
N ARG A 75 8.61 -9.05 16.13
CA ARG A 75 7.81 -10.14 15.52
C ARG A 75 6.95 -10.86 16.55
N ARG A 76 5.71 -11.17 16.16
CA ARG A 76 4.76 -12.06 16.85
C ARG A 76 4.49 -13.29 15.96
N PRO A 77 3.88 -14.36 16.47
CA PRO A 77 3.60 -15.56 15.66
C PRO A 77 2.84 -15.28 14.35
N GLU A 78 1.87 -14.35 14.38
CA GLU A 78 1.01 -13.99 13.24
C GLU A 78 1.53 -12.80 12.41
N THR A 79 2.72 -12.28 12.71
CA THR A 79 3.30 -11.12 12.01
C THR A 79 3.60 -11.44 10.57
N VAL A 80 3.11 -10.61 9.64
CA VAL A 80 3.59 -10.59 8.27
C VAL A 80 4.73 -9.59 8.16
N VAL A 81 5.92 -10.09 7.79
CA VAL A 81 7.11 -9.26 7.58
C VAL A 81 7.19 -8.88 6.11
N ILE A 82 7.27 -7.58 5.84
CA ILE A 82 7.33 -6.99 4.50
C ILE A 82 8.64 -6.21 4.37
N LEU A 83 9.39 -6.44 3.29
CA LEU A 83 10.51 -5.57 2.90
C LEU A 83 10.09 -4.74 1.68
N THR A 84 10.20 -3.42 1.77
CA THR A 84 10.03 -2.55 0.60
C THR A 84 11.24 -2.67 -0.31
N SER A 85 11.03 -3.17 -1.52
CA SER A 85 12.10 -3.49 -2.47
C SER A 85 11.63 -3.29 -3.91
N PRO A 86 12.42 -2.65 -4.81
CA PRO A 86 12.03 -2.50 -6.21
C PRO A 86 11.99 -3.82 -6.97
N ARG A 87 12.61 -4.87 -6.46
CA ARG A 87 12.61 -6.24 -7.04
C ARG A 87 11.50 -7.14 -6.50
N GLY A 88 10.71 -6.64 -5.53
CA GLY A 88 9.63 -7.39 -4.91
C GLY A 88 8.40 -7.58 -5.80
N GLU A 89 7.47 -8.40 -5.33
CA GLU A 89 6.17 -8.51 -5.99
C GLU A 89 5.42 -7.18 -5.98
N ARG A 90 4.62 -6.95 -7.01
CA ARG A 90 3.89 -5.68 -7.14
C ARG A 90 2.77 -5.59 -6.12
N PHE A 91 2.83 -4.60 -5.24
CA PHE A 91 1.76 -4.27 -4.31
C PHE A 91 0.50 -3.82 -5.07
N THR A 92 -0.64 -4.44 -4.77
CA THR A 92 -1.94 -4.22 -5.42
C THR A 92 -3.04 -4.08 -4.39
N GLU A 93 -4.23 -3.63 -4.83
CA GLU A 93 -5.44 -3.60 -4.00
C GLU A 93 -5.78 -4.97 -3.39
N SER A 94 -5.60 -6.05 -4.14
CA SER A 94 -5.83 -7.42 -3.64
C SER A 94 -4.89 -7.77 -2.48
N ILE A 95 -3.61 -7.40 -2.59
CA ILE A 95 -2.63 -7.59 -1.52
C ILE A 95 -2.96 -6.70 -0.32
N ALA A 96 -3.38 -5.45 -0.54
CA ALA A 96 -3.80 -4.57 0.55
C ALA A 96 -4.97 -5.16 1.34
N ARG A 97 -5.97 -5.74 0.65
CA ARG A 97 -7.11 -6.45 1.26
C ARG A 97 -6.69 -7.70 2.04
N GLU A 98 -5.76 -8.49 1.50
CA GLU A 98 -5.15 -9.63 2.21
C GLU A 98 -4.49 -9.18 3.51
N LEU A 99 -3.65 -8.13 3.44
CA LEU A 99 -2.94 -7.59 4.57
C LEU A 99 -3.84 -6.92 5.60
N ALA A 100 -4.95 -6.31 5.17
CA ALA A 100 -5.96 -5.73 6.07
C ALA A 100 -6.64 -6.76 6.98
N GLN A 101 -6.56 -8.05 6.67
CA GLN A 101 -7.06 -9.14 7.52
C GLN A 101 -6.06 -9.58 8.61
N ARG A 102 -4.86 -9.00 8.65
CA ARG A 102 -3.82 -9.35 9.62
C ARG A 102 -3.90 -8.44 10.84
N GLU A 103 -3.53 -9.00 11.99
CA GLU A 103 -3.48 -8.22 13.23
C GLU A 103 -2.20 -7.39 13.34
N HIS A 104 -1.09 -7.89 12.76
CA HIS A 104 0.20 -7.23 12.83
C HIS A 104 0.99 -7.32 11.52
N LEU A 105 1.45 -6.14 11.05
CA LEU A 105 2.39 -6.00 9.94
C LEU A 105 3.70 -5.41 10.46
N LEU A 106 4.82 -5.94 9.99
CA LEU A 106 6.15 -5.42 10.26
C LEU A 106 6.80 -5.05 8.93
N ILE A 107 6.87 -3.76 8.63
CA ILE A 107 7.40 -3.25 7.36
C ILE A 107 8.83 -2.79 7.56
N VAL A 108 9.77 -3.41 6.87
CA VAL A 108 11.16 -2.96 6.79
C VAL A 108 11.29 -1.99 5.62
N ALA A 109 11.57 -0.73 5.92
CA ALA A 109 11.81 0.31 4.92
C ALA A 109 13.26 0.22 4.43
N GLY A 110 13.48 -0.38 3.26
CA GLY A 110 14.80 -0.52 2.64
C GLY A 110 15.49 0.84 2.39
N HIS A 111 16.82 0.84 2.45
CA HIS A 111 17.63 2.04 2.22
C HIS A 111 18.93 1.68 1.51
N TYR A 112 19.73 2.68 1.12
CA TYR A 112 20.99 2.51 0.38
C TYR A 112 20.79 1.78 -0.97
N GLU A 113 21.74 0.89 -1.34
CA GLU A 113 21.62 0.02 -2.54
C GLU A 113 20.75 -1.22 -2.30
N GLY A 114 20.38 -1.47 -1.03
CA GLY A 114 19.54 -2.58 -0.64
C GLY A 114 19.90 -3.16 0.72
N VAL A 115 19.45 -4.38 0.95
CA VAL A 115 19.59 -5.14 2.19
C VAL A 115 20.44 -6.37 1.91
N ASP A 116 21.28 -6.77 2.88
CA ASP A 116 22.01 -8.03 2.79
C ASP A 116 21.04 -9.20 2.63
N GLU A 117 21.26 -10.03 1.62
CA GLU A 117 20.35 -11.12 1.23
C GLU A 117 20.09 -12.10 2.39
N ARG A 118 21.09 -12.33 3.23
CA ARG A 118 20.97 -13.20 4.41
C ARG A 118 19.95 -12.66 5.41
N ALA A 119 19.81 -11.33 5.55
CA ALA A 119 18.79 -10.74 6.40
C ALA A 119 17.40 -11.06 5.83
N ILE A 120 17.20 -10.91 4.53
CA ILE A 120 15.91 -11.18 3.86
C ILE A 120 15.48 -12.63 4.08
N GLU A 121 16.40 -13.59 3.91
CA GLU A 121 16.16 -15.01 4.13
C GLU A 121 15.82 -15.32 5.61
N LEU A 122 16.61 -14.79 6.57
CA LEU A 122 16.44 -15.05 7.99
C LEU A 122 15.13 -14.48 8.56
N ILE A 123 14.75 -13.28 8.13
CA ILE A 123 13.50 -12.67 8.58
C ILE A 123 12.27 -13.20 7.82
N ALA A 124 12.48 -13.98 6.76
CA ALA A 124 11.46 -14.52 5.89
C ALA A 124 10.52 -13.40 5.37
N ALA A 125 11.12 -12.28 4.91
CA ALA A 125 10.36 -11.14 4.44
C ALA A 125 9.73 -11.39 3.08
N ARG A 126 8.48 -10.91 2.93
CA ARG A 126 7.83 -10.78 1.64
C ARG A 126 8.30 -9.47 1.00
N GLU A 127 9.11 -9.55 -0.05
CA GLU A 127 9.56 -8.35 -0.76
C GLU A 127 8.41 -7.77 -1.60
N MET A 128 8.15 -6.46 -1.44
CA MET A 128 7.07 -5.77 -2.16
C MET A 128 7.55 -4.49 -2.84
N SER A 129 7.07 -4.28 -4.08
CA SER A 129 7.34 -3.11 -4.91
C SER A 129 6.07 -2.31 -5.18
N LEU A 130 6.16 -0.97 -5.21
CA LEU A 130 5.05 -0.12 -5.66
C LEU A 130 4.89 -0.07 -7.19
N GLY A 131 5.91 -0.48 -7.94
CA GLY A 131 5.93 -0.41 -9.40
C GLY A 131 7.33 -0.33 -9.99
N ASP A 132 7.41 -0.18 -11.30
CA ASP A 132 8.65 -0.24 -12.09
C ASP A 132 9.42 1.10 -12.03
N PHE A 133 9.78 1.52 -10.83
CA PHE A 133 10.61 2.70 -10.56
C PHE A 133 11.35 2.53 -9.24
N VAL A 134 12.44 3.28 -9.06
CA VAL A 134 13.25 3.27 -7.84
C VAL A 134 13.05 4.58 -7.08
N LEU A 135 12.85 4.47 -5.77
CA LEU A 135 12.80 5.59 -4.82
C LEU A 135 14.14 5.73 -4.10
N THR A 136 14.38 6.89 -3.49
CA THR A 136 15.58 7.13 -2.67
C THR A 136 15.65 6.28 -1.39
N SER A 137 14.50 5.76 -0.95
CA SER A 137 14.36 4.85 0.19
C SER A 137 13.00 4.16 0.17
N GLY A 138 12.84 3.11 0.96
CA GLY A 138 11.59 2.41 1.16
C GLY A 138 10.58 3.14 2.06
N ASN A 139 10.93 4.29 2.66
CA ASN A 139 10.03 4.99 3.59
C ASN A 139 8.71 5.41 2.96
N LEU A 140 8.75 6.03 1.78
CA LEU A 140 7.53 6.41 1.07
C LEU A 140 6.70 5.19 0.66
N ALA A 141 7.37 4.11 0.24
CA ALA A 141 6.69 2.86 -0.08
C ALA A 141 5.98 2.27 1.16
N ALA A 142 6.64 2.25 2.31
CA ALA A 142 6.05 1.82 3.57
C ALA A 142 4.82 2.67 3.95
N MET A 143 4.89 3.99 3.78
CA MET A 143 3.75 4.89 4.02
C MET A 143 2.57 4.59 3.10
N VAL A 144 2.81 4.41 1.79
CA VAL A 144 1.77 4.07 0.81
C VAL A 144 1.12 2.73 1.14
N MET A 145 1.91 1.72 1.49
CA MET A 145 1.38 0.41 1.89
C MET A 145 0.55 0.51 3.17
N ALA A 146 1.02 1.23 4.18
CA ALA A 146 0.29 1.44 5.43
C ALA A 146 -1.04 2.17 5.20
N ASP A 147 -1.05 3.25 4.41
CA ASP A 147 -2.27 3.98 4.05
C ASP A 147 -3.28 3.07 3.33
N ALA A 148 -2.84 2.39 2.27
CA ALA A 148 -3.69 1.51 1.48
C ALA A 148 -4.29 0.34 2.30
N VAL A 149 -3.58 -0.16 3.30
CA VAL A 149 -4.08 -1.22 4.18
C VAL A 149 -5.04 -0.66 5.23
N ILE A 150 -4.66 0.43 5.93
CA ILE A 150 -5.44 0.98 7.04
C ILE A 150 -6.80 1.48 6.56
N ARG A 151 -6.88 2.11 5.37
CA ARG A 151 -8.16 2.59 4.85
C ARG A 151 -9.19 1.48 4.59
N LEU A 152 -8.74 0.22 4.48
CA LEU A 152 -9.59 -0.96 4.28
C LEU A 152 -10.09 -1.58 5.60
N LEU A 153 -9.62 -1.11 6.74
CA LEU A 153 -10.09 -1.59 8.03
C LEU A 153 -11.53 -1.14 8.29
N PRO A 154 -12.38 -2.00 8.87
CA PRO A 154 -13.75 -1.65 9.20
C PRO A 154 -13.85 -0.37 10.03
N GLY A 155 -14.72 0.55 9.62
CA GLY A 155 -14.98 1.80 10.30
C GLY A 155 -13.92 2.90 10.12
N VAL A 156 -12.87 2.70 9.34
CA VAL A 156 -11.87 3.74 9.02
C VAL A 156 -12.45 4.75 8.03
N LEU A 157 -13.05 4.27 6.94
CA LEU A 157 -13.80 5.13 6.02
C LEU A 157 -15.18 5.48 6.62
N GLY A 158 -15.72 6.65 6.24
CA GLY A 158 -17.03 7.11 6.72
C GLY A 158 -18.20 6.27 6.22
N ASP A 159 -18.01 5.60 5.09
CA ASP A 159 -18.95 4.65 4.50
C ASP A 159 -18.13 3.45 3.99
N ASP A 160 -18.33 2.29 4.58
CA ASP A 160 -17.62 1.06 4.20
C ASP A 160 -17.97 0.62 2.76
N ALA A 161 -19.11 1.04 2.21
CA ALA A 161 -19.46 0.84 0.82
C ALA A 161 -18.52 1.57 -0.16
N SER A 162 -17.85 2.64 0.28
CA SER A 162 -16.91 3.40 -0.55
C SER A 162 -15.73 2.54 -1.04
N SER A 163 -15.27 1.58 -0.23
CA SER A 163 -14.19 0.67 -0.60
C SER A 163 -14.62 -0.46 -1.54
N VAL A 164 -15.92 -0.63 -1.78
CA VAL A 164 -16.48 -1.69 -2.63
C VAL A 164 -16.63 -1.22 -4.08
N GLU A 165 -16.99 0.06 -4.30
CA GLU A 165 -17.27 0.62 -5.63
C GLU A 165 -16.09 1.37 -6.27
N GLU A 166 -14.92 1.40 -5.63
CA GLU A 166 -13.76 2.14 -6.12
C GLU A 166 -12.92 1.38 -7.16
N SER A 167 -11.99 2.09 -7.81
CA SER A 167 -11.04 1.49 -8.75
C SER A 167 -10.30 0.29 -8.15
N HIS A 168 -10.20 -0.78 -8.92
CA HIS A 168 -9.53 -2.05 -8.59
C HIS A 168 -10.32 -3.01 -7.68
N SER A 169 -11.37 -2.59 -6.98
CA SER A 169 -12.15 -3.46 -6.10
C SER A 169 -12.84 -4.61 -6.85
N ALA A 170 -13.42 -4.32 -8.03
CA ALA A 170 -14.06 -5.29 -8.91
C ALA A 170 -13.24 -5.56 -10.20
N GLY A 171 -11.94 -5.30 -10.20
CA GLY A 171 -11.08 -5.47 -11.37
C GLY A 171 -11.22 -4.38 -12.44
N LEU A 172 -12.07 -3.39 -12.23
CA LEU A 172 -12.29 -2.27 -13.14
C LEU A 172 -11.76 -0.95 -12.54
N LEU A 173 -11.55 0.04 -13.40
CA LEU A 173 -11.42 1.44 -12.97
C LEU A 173 -12.80 2.01 -12.66
N GLU A 174 -12.87 2.91 -11.69
CA GLU A 174 -14.09 3.61 -11.33
C GLU A 174 -14.61 4.48 -12.49
N TYR A 175 -15.93 4.64 -12.55
CA TYR A 175 -16.60 5.53 -13.49
C TYR A 175 -16.35 7.02 -13.19
N PRO A 176 -16.50 7.95 -14.17
CA PRO A 176 -16.31 9.38 -13.91
C PRO A 176 -17.38 9.92 -12.98
N GLN A 177 -16.95 10.64 -11.95
CA GLN A 177 -17.81 11.26 -10.96
C GLN A 177 -18.03 12.74 -11.24
N TYR A 178 -19.18 13.26 -10.83
CA TYR A 178 -19.59 14.65 -11.03
C TYR A 178 -20.16 15.24 -9.75
N THR A 179 -19.91 16.52 -9.50
CA THR A 179 -20.46 17.28 -8.39
C THR A 179 -21.12 18.57 -8.89
N ARG A 180 -21.73 19.31 -7.99
CA ARG A 180 -22.34 20.63 -8.29
C ARG A 180 -21.29 21.66 -8.69
N PRO A 181 -21.61 22.58 -9.61
CA PRO A 181 -22.90 22.78 -10.30
C PRO A 181 -23.11 21.79 -11.46
N SER A 182 -24.36 21.62 -11.92
CA SER A 182 -24.73 20.72 -13.03
C SER A 182 -24.19 21.15 -14.40
N GLU A 183 -23.81 22.43 -14.55
CA GLU A 183 -23.11 22.95 -15.71
C GLU A 183 -21.98 23.89 -15.28
N PHE A 184 -20.80 23.71 -15.87
CA PHE A 184 -19.67 24.61 -15.67
C PHE A 184 -18.92 24.84 -16.98
N ARG A 185 -18.81 26.10 -17.41
CA ARG A 185 -18.14 26.51 -18.65
C ARG A 185 -18.61 25.73 -19.88
N GLY A 186 -19.93 25.55 -20.02
CA GLY A 186 -20.55 24.83 -21.12
C GLY A 186 -20.44 23.31 -21.07
N ARG A 187 -19.82 22.73 -20.03
CA ARG A 187 -19.76 21.28 -19.80
C ARG A 187 -20.83 20.88 -18.81
N LYS A 188 -21.69 19.96 -19.22
CA LYS A 188 -22.82 19.49 -18.40
C LYS A 188 -22.57 18.14 -17.77
N VAL A 189 -23.13 17.93 -16.59
CA VAL A 189 -23.28 16.60 -15.99
C VAL A 189 -24.19 15.75 -16.90
N PRO A 190 -23.86 14.47 -17.15
CA PRO A 190 -24.73 13.60 -17.93
C PRO A 190 -26.15 13.54 -17.37
N GLU A 191 -27.15 13.69 -18.23
CA GLU A 191 -28.58 13.77 -17.83
C GLU A 191 -29.05 12.54 -17.05
N VAL A 192 -28.48 11.35 -17.36
CA VAL A 192 -28.80 10.13 -16.65
C VAL A 192 -28.50 10.23 -15.15
N LEU A 193 -27.46 10.96 -14.75
CA LEU A 193 -27.10 11.16 -13.34
C LEU A 193 -28.04 12.15 -12.61
N LEU A 194 -28.80 12.94 -13.36
CA LEU A 194 -29.79 13.87 -12.84
C LEU A 194 -31.21 13.30 -12.84
N SER A 195 -31.41 12.10 -13.40
CA SER A 195 -32.74 11.51 -13.64
C SER A 195 -33.42 10.95 -12.38
N GLY A 196 -32.66 10.63 -11.31
CA GLY A 196 -33.17 9.91 -10.15
C GLY A 196 -33.49 8.42 -10.41
N ASP A 197 -33.31 7.92 -11.63
CA ASP A 197 -33.50 6.51 -11.97
C ASP A 197 -32.23 5.70 -11.63
N HIS A 198 -32.23 5.10 -10.45
CA HIS A 198 -31.09 4.34 -9.90
C HIS A 198 -30.64 3.21 -10.85
N GLY A 199 -31.56 2.50 -11.49
CA GLY A 199 -31.20 1.41 -12.39
C GLY A 199 -30.52 1.89 -13.68
N ARG A 200 -30.93 3.07 -14.21
CA ARG A 200 -30.25 3.71 -15.36
C ARG A 200 -28.89 4.26 -14.95
N ILE A 201 -28.79 4.84 -13.77
CA ILE A 201 -27.54 5.37 -13.23
C ILE A 201 -26.52 4.24 -13.06
N GLU A 202 -26.90 3.13 -12.45
CA GLU A 202 -26.01 1.98 -12.24
C GLU A 202 -25.51 1.38 -13.56
N ARG A 203 -26.39 1.17 -14.53
CA ARG A 203 -25.97 0.71 -15.87
C ARG A 203 -25.01 1.68 -16.55
N TRP A 204 -25.25 2.99 -16.42
CA TRP A 204 -24.37 4.00 -16.98
C TRP A 204 -22.99 3.97 -16.31
N ARG A 205 -22.93 3.88 -14.97
CA ARG A 205 -21.70 3.77 -14.17
C ARG A 205 -20.87 2.58 -14.64
N ARG A 206 -21.50 1.41 -14.74
CA ARG A 206 -20.83 0.19 -15.19
C ARG A 206 -20.26 0.32 -16.61
N LEU A 207 -21.05 0.83 -17.55
CA LEU A 207 -20.57 1.06 -18.91
C LEU A 207 -19.39 2.05 -18.98
N GLN A 208 -19.40 3.08 -18.15
CA GLN A 208 -18.27 4.01 -18.08
C GLN A 208 -17.03 3.37 -17.47
N ALA A 209 -17.17 2.58 -16.42
CA ALA A 209 -16.08 1.83 -15.78
C ALA A 209 -15.42 0.86 -16.78
N GLU A 210 -16.23 0.05 -17.47
CA GLU A 210 -15.75 -0.86 -18.52
C GLU A 210 -15.03 -0.12 -19.66
N ARG A 211 -15.61 0.99 -20.14
CA ARG A 211 -14.97 1.81 -21.17
C ARG A 211 -13.64 2.37 -20.74
N LEU A 212 -13.57 3.00 -19.56
CA LEU A 212 -12.34 3.58 -19.02
C LEU A 212 -11.26 2.54 -18.79
N THR A 213 -11.64 1.37 -18.27
CA THR A 213 -10.71 0.28 -18.04
C THR A 213 -10.11 -0.20 -19.35
N ARG A 214 -10.93 -0.46 -20.35
CA ARG A 214 -10.48 -0.88 -21.69
C ARG A 214 -9.55 0.14 -22.35
N GLU A 215 -9.84 1.45 -22.20
CA GLU A 215 -9.04 2.52 -22.81
C GLU A 215 -7.73 2.79 -22.07
N ARG A 216 -7.71 2.71 -20.74
CA ARG A 216 -6.58 3.17 -19.92
C ARG A 216 -5.76 2.06 -19.31
N ARG A 217 -6.37 0.90 -19.07
CA ARG A 217 -5.74 -0.26 -18.44
C ARG A 217 -6.15 -1.54 -19.16
N PRO A 218 -5.64 -1.74 -20.42
CA PRO A 218 -5.91 -2.96 -21.20
C PRO A 218 -5.57 -4.25 -20.44
N ASP A 219 -4.52 -4.23 -19.63
CA ASP A 219 -4.11 -5.32 -18.76
C ASP A 219 -5.20 -5.73 -17.76
N LEU A 220 -5.83 -4.78 -17.09
CA LEU A 220 -6.96 -5.05 -16.18
C LEU A 220 -8.19 -5.50 -16.95
N TRP A 221 -8.44 -4.95 -18.13
CA TRP A 221 -9.57 -5.32 -18.96
C TRP A 221 -9.50 -6.79 -19.41
N GLU A 222 -8.31 -7.24 -19.83
CA GLU A 222 -8.09 -8.64 -20.19
C GLU A 222 -8.33 -9.58 -19.01
N THR A 223 -7.81 -9.23 -17.83
CA THR A 223 -8.04 -9.99 -16.58
C THR A 223 -9.52 -10.03 -16.22
N TYR A 224 -10.24 -8.91 -16.30
CA TYR A 224 -11.66 -8.82 -16.02
C TYR A 224 -12.50 -9.73 -16.92
N LEU A 225 -12.23 -9.77 -18.24
CA LEU A 225 -12.91 -10.65 -19.18
C LEU A 225 -12.71 -12.13 -18.83
N GLN A 226 -11.48 -12.54 -18.49
CA GLN A 226 -11.17 -13.92 -18.11
C GLN A 226 -11.92 -14.35 -16.84
N THR A 227 -12.00 -13.48 -15.84
CA THR A 227 -12.73 -13.75 -14.60
C THR A 227 -14.23 -13.89 -14.84
N THR A 228 -14.81 -12.98 -15.62
CA THR A 228 -16.25 -12.99 -15.94
C THR A 228 -16.66 -14.22 -16.78
N GLU A 229 -15.81 -14.68 -17.70
CA GLU A 229 -16.06 -15.91 -18.48
C GLU A 229 -15.99 -17.18 -17.62
N THR A 230 -15.20 -17.16 -16.56
CA THR A 230 -15.05 -18.30 -15.64
C THR A 230 -16.24 -18.41 -14.69
N GLU A 231 -16.83 -17.30 -14.26
CA GLU A 231 -18.03 -17.27 -13.40
C GLU A 231 -19.33 -17.66 -14.12
N LEU A 232 -19.35 -17.60 -15.46
CA LEU A 232 -20.50 -17.97 -16.30
C LEU A 232 -20.52 -19.45 -16.72
N LYS A 233 -19.49 -20.22 -16.37
CA LYS A 233 -19.36 -21.67 -16.64
C LYS A 233 -19.60 -22.49 -15.39
#